data_d2a15380b5febf658ffab1fb46b9f4b9
#
_entry.id   d2a15380b5febf658ffab1fb46b9f4b9
#
_cell.length_a   1.000
_cell.length_b   1.000
_cell.length_c   1.000
_cell.angle_alpha   90.00
_cell.angle_beta   90.00
_cell.angle_gamma   90.00
#
_symmetry.space_group_name_H-M   'P 1'
#
loop_
_entity.id
_entity.type
_entity.pdbx_description
1 polymer ?
#
loop_
_entity_poly.entity_id
_entity_poly.type
_entity_poly.pdbx_seq_one_letter_code
_entity_poly.pdbx_strand_id
1 'polypeptide(L)'
;MLENIGHDGYQAGLDYMIGGNSDTSGIAIWHIDENQSGNSDYTHKLVDLEEAADAGLDLGSHNGKKTNLFFSGNKTEFSNSTSPNSKTYSGTSSGITINNISAAGDSMTFDVSF
;
A
#
# COMPACT_ATOMS: atom_id res chain seq x y z
N MET A 1 -2.83 3.94 -7.67
CA MET A 1 -1.42 4.06 -8.13
C MET A 1 -0.57 3.00 -7.47
N LEU A 2 0.48 2.52 -8.15
CA LEU A 2 1.42 1.52 -7.60
C LEU A 2 2.83 2.09 -7.59
N GLU A 3 3.57 1.81 -6.52
CA GLU A 3 4.95 2.25 -6.35
C GLU A 3 5.78 1.10 -5.76
N ASN A 4 6.94 0.82 -6.35
CA ASN A 4 7.90 -0.10 -5.74
C ASN A 4 8.77 0.68 -4.75
N ILE A 5 8.54 0.45 -3.45
CA ILE A 5 9.33 1.02 -2.37
C ILE A 5 10.55 0.13 -2.15
N GLY A 6 11.75 0.71 -2.31
CA GLY A 6 13.02 0.07 -1.99
C GLY A 6 13.75 0.82 -0.87
N HIS A 7 14.86 0.29 -0.39
CA HIS A 7 15.66 0.95 0.64
C HIS A 7 16.92 1.66 0.11
N ASP A 8 17.00 1.86 -1.20
CA ASP A 8 18.11 2.56 -1.84
C ASP A 8 17.84 4.05 -2.07
N GLY A 9 18.90 4.85 -2.09
CA GLY A 9 18.81 6.28 -2.39
C GLY A 9 17.98 7.07 -1.38
N TYR A 10 17.03 7.88 -1.85
CA TYR A 10 16.18 8.70 -1.00
C TYR A 10 15.26 7.88 -0.09
N GLN A 11 14.91 6.68 -0.48
CA GLN A 11 14.02 5.79 0.28
C GLN A 11 14.72 5.19 1.50
N ALA A 12 16.06 5.14 1.54
CA ALA A 12 16.79 4.75 2.74
C ALA A 12 16.50 5.64 3.96
N GLY A 13 16.06 6.89 3.73
CA GLY A 13 15.59 7.77 4.79
C GLY A 13 14.28 7.33 5.43
N LEU A 14 13.43 6.61 4.71
CA LEU A 14 12.18 6.05 5.23
C LEU A 14 12.44 4.94 6.24
N ASP A 15 13.47 4.12 6.02
CA ASP A 15 13.85 3.05 6.96
C ASP A 15 14.15 3.59 8.36
N TYR A 16 14.79 4.76 8.44
CA TYR A 16 15.06 5.43 9.72
C TYR A 16 13.77 5.91 10.39
N MET A 17 12.81 6.39 9.62
CA MET A 17 11.53 6.90 10.15
C MET A 17 10.57 5.79 10.58
N ILE A 18 10.66 4.61 9.96
CA ILE A 18 9.74 3.48 10.19
C ILE A 18 10.29 2.46 11.21
N GLY A 19 11.27 2.84 12.02
CA GLY A 19 11.76 2.02 13.11
C GLY A 19 13.09 1.30 12.87
N GLY A 20 13.90 1.75 11.91
CA GLY A 20 15.30 1.33 11.76
C GLY A 20 15.52 -0.09 11.25
N ASN A 21 14.54 -0.68 10.58
CA ASN A 21 14.71 -1.95 9.89
C ASN A 21 15.11 -1.71 8.43
N SER A 22 16.32 -2.06 8.08
CA SER A 22 16.95 -1.92 6.76
C SER A 22 16.33 -2.78 5.64
N ASP A 23 15.06 -3.18 5.76
CA ASP A 23 14.40 -4.10 4.83
C ASP A 23 12.93 -3.71 4.60
N THR A 24 12.65 -2.41 4.49
CA THR A 24 11.31 -1.91 4.18
C THR A 24 11.15 -1.78 2.67
N SER A 25 10.92 -2.91 1.99
CA SER A 25 10.68 -2.95 0.56
C SER A 25 9.40 -3.71 0.22
N GLY A 26 8.76 -3.32 -0.89
CA GLY A 26 7.49 -3.90 -1.33
C GLY A 26 6.71 -2.95 -2.23
N ILE A 27 5.56 -3.38 -2.70
CA ILE A 27 4.64 -2.53 -3.47
C ILE A 27 3.75 -1.74 -2.51
N ALA A 28 3.80 -0.43 -2.61
CA ALA A 28 2.79 0.48 -2.05
C ALA A 28 1.64 0.60 -3.05
N ILE A 29 0.42 0.42 -2.58
CA ILE A 29 -0.81 0.64 -3.37
C ILE A 29 -1.48 1.89 -2.81
N TRP A 30 -1.61 2.91 -3.67
CA TRP A 30 -2.23 4.18 -3.31
C TRP A 30 -3.64 4.27 -3.87
N HIS A 31 -4.61 4.47 -3.00
CA HIS A 31 -5.96 4.89 -3.37
C HIS A 31 -5.99 6.42 -3.49
N ILE A 32 -6.51 6.92 -4.58
CA ILE A 32 -6.61 8.37 -4.84
C ILE A 32 -8.06 8.68 -5.16
N ASP A 33 -8.68 9.57 -4.37
CA ASP A 33 -10.01 10.10 -4.63
C ASP A 33 -9.93 11.61 -4.88
N GLU A 34 -9.91 12.00 -6.14
CA GLU A 34 -9.80 13.39 -6.57
C GLU A 34 -11.02 14.26 -6.17
N ASN A 35 -12.10 13.67 -5.67
CA ASN A 35 -13.23 14.43 -5.12
C ASN A 35 -12.97 14.94 -3.70
N GLN A 36 -11.92 14.47 -3.05
CA GLN A 36 -11.51 14.96 -1.74
C GLN A 36 -10.54 16.15 -1.87
N SER A 37 -10.59 17.05 -0.91
CA SER A 37 -9.70 18.24 -0.87
C SER A 37 -8.45 18.05 0.00
N GLY A 38 -8.31 16.91 0.68
CA GLY A 38 -7.18 16.61 1.56
C GLY A 38 -7.36 15.32 2.35
N ASN A 39 -6.46 15.10 3.31
CA ASN A 39 -6.39 13.88 4.13
C ASN A 39 -6.82 14.10 5.59
N SER A 40 -7.55 15.16 5.88
CA SER A 40 -7.98 15.46 7.25
C SER A 40 -9.06 14.52 7.80
N ASP A 41 -9.82 13.88 6.91
CA ASP A 41 -10.71 12.77 7.25
C ASP A 41 -9.98 11.45 7.00
N TYR A 42 -9.58 10.76 8.07
CA TYR A 42 -8.83 9.50 7.97
C TYR A 42 -9.67 8.34 7.41
N THR A 43 -11.00 8.47 7.38
CA THR A 43 -11.92 7.46 6.83
C THR A 43 -12.18 7.63 5.33
N HIS A 44 -11.80 8.79 4.77
CA HIS A 44 -12.00 9.11 3.36
C HIS A 44 -11.00 10.18 2.90
N LYS A 45 -9.80 9.74 2.56
CA LYS A 45 -8.66 10.58 2.21
C LYS A 45 -8.61 10.91 0.72
N LEU A 46 -7.95 12.02 0.38
CA LEU A 46 -7.55 12.32 -1.00
C LEU A 46 -6.52 11.30 -1.51
N VAL A 47 -5.51 10.98 -0.68
CA VAL A 47 -4.49 9.97 -0.98
C VAL A 47 -4.34 9.06 0.23
N ASP A 48 -4.56 7.79 0.04
CA ASP A 48 -4.49 6.78 1.08
C ASP A 48 -3.56 5.64 0.68
N LEU A 49 -2.74 5.17 1.61
CA LEU A 49 -1.98 3.94 1.44
C LEU A 49 -2.86 2.76 1.84
N GLU A 50 -3.17 1.91 0.88
CA GLU A 50 -3.85 0.65 1.15
C GLU A 50 -2.94 -0.30 1.93
N GLU A 51 -3.15 -0.38 3.25
CA GLU A 51 -2.30 -1.14 4.16
C GLU A 51 -2.49 -2.65 3.97
N ALA A 52 -1.50 -3.35 3.44
CA ALA A 52 -1.56 -4.79 3.18
C ALA A 52 -1.93 -5.58 4.45
N ALA A 53 -1.31 -5.25 5.57
CA ALA A 53 -1.64 -5.80 6.88
C ALA A 53 -1.41 -4.72 7.94
N ASP A 54 -2.27 -4.65 8.93
CA ASP A 54 -2.19 -3.69 10.03
C ASP A 54 -2.66 -2.27 9.63
N ALA A 55 -3.87 -1.91 9.97
CA ALA A 55 -4.48 -0.60 9.74
C ALA A 55 -4.00 0.51 10.71
N GLY A 56 -2.80 0.39 11.26
CA GLY A 56 -2.31 1.30 12.28
C GLY A 56 -1.87 2.67 11.78
N LEU A 57 -1.59 2.81 10.47
CA LEU A 57 -1.27 4.12 9.88
C LEU A 57 -2.47 5.06 9.95
N ASP A 58 -3.64 4.59 9.55
CA ASP A 58 -4.88 5.36 9.57
C ASP A 58 -5.27 5.80 10.97
N LEU A 59 -5.00 4.97 11.95
CA LEU A 59 -5.27 5.22 13.35
C LEU A 59 -4.17 6.03 14.05
N GLY A 60 -3.08 6.36 13.34
CA GLY A 60 -1.93 7.08 13.89
C GLY A 60 -1.19 6.31 14.99
N SER A 61 -1.32 4.98 15.04
CA SER A 61 -0.67 4.15 16.05
C SER A 61 0.81 3.87 15.78
N HIS A 62 1.26 4.11 14.55
CA HIS A 62 2.66 4.04 14.11
C HIS A 62 2.89 4.85 12.83
N ASN A 63 4.15 5.02 12.43
CA ASN A 63 4.55 5.81 11.25
C ASN A 63 4.72 4.96 9.98
N GLY A 64 4.27 3.72 9.99
CA GLY A 64 4.42 2.75 8.92
C GLY A 64 5.26 1.54 9.36
N LYS A 65 5.06 0.43 8.67
CA LYS A 65 5.77 -0.83 8.86
C LYS A 65 5.95 -1.52 7.51
N LYS A 66 6.95 -2.39 7.39
CA LYS A 66 7.12 -3.26 6.22
C LYS A 66 5.82 -4.00 5.86
N THR A 67 5.05 -4.44 6.86
CA THR A 67 3.80 -5.17 6.67
C THR A 67 2.66 -4.33 6.06
N ASN A 68 2.80 -3.00 5.96
CA ASN A 68 1.86 -2.18 5.22
C ASN A 68 2.04 -2.30 3.69
N LEU A 69 3.17 -2.83 3.21
CA LEU A 69 3.48 -3.04 1.80
C LEU A 69 3.08 -4.45 1.34
N PHE A 70 2.80 -4.57 0.05
CA PHE A 70 2.48 -5.85 -0.60
C PHE A 70 3.75 -6.51 -1.13
N PHE A 71 3.96 -7.78 -0.80
CA PHE A 71 5.06 -8.61 -1.30
C PHE A 71 4.80 -10.10 -0.99
N SER A 72 5.47 -11.00 -1.69
CA SER A 72 5.42 -12.44 -1.39
C SER A 72 6.02 -12.71 -0.01
N GLY A 73 5.22 -13.28 0.89
CA GLY A 73 5.51 -13.43 2.31
C GLY A 73 4.66 -12.53 3.22
N ASN A 74 3.93 -11.56 2.65
CA ASN A 74 2.90 -10.77 3.32
C ASN A 74 1.58 -10.92 2.58
N LYS A 75 1.24 -10.00 1.68
CA LYS A 75 0.06 -10.11 0.78
C LYS A 75 0.49 -9.97 -0.66
N THR A 76 -0.07 -10.82 -1.52
CA THR A 76 0.26 -10.92 -2.94
C THR A 76 -0.92 -10.59 -3.84
N GLU A 77 -2.06 -10.21 -3.24
CA GLU A 77 -3.28 -9.88 -3.97
C GLU A 77 -3.96 -8.65 -3.37
N PHE A 78 -4.49 -7.80 -4.25
CA PHE A 78 -5.38 -6.70 -3.96
C PHE A 78 -6.50 -6.70 -4.98
N SER A 79 -7.71 -7.02 -4.54
CA SER A 79 -8.87 -7.22 -5.40
C SER A 79 -10.15 -6.76 -4.71
N ASN A 80 -11.28 -6.90 -5.40
CA ASN A 80 -12.59 -6.57 -4.87
C ASN A 80 -13.00 -7.42 -3.64
N SER A 81 -12.36 -8.59 -3.44
CA SER A 81 -12.68 -9.56 -2.38
C SER A 81 -11.63 -9.67 -1.29
N THR A 82 -10.50 -8.97 -1.41
CA THR A 82 -9.44 -8.96 -0.38
C THR A 82 -9.72 -7.94 0.74
N SER A 83 -8.89 -7.93 1.76
CA SER A 83 -8.82 -6.89 2.79
C SER A 83 -7.35 -6.49 2.97
N PRO A 84 -6.96 -5.24 2.61
CA PRO A 84 -7.77 -4.22 1.98
C PRO A 84 -8.30 -4.65 0.62
N ASN A 85 -9.25 -3.92 0.07
CA ASN A 85 -9.89 -4.26 -1.20
C ASN A 85 -9.85 -3.11 -2.19
N SER A 86 -10.00 -3.44 -3.48
CA SER A 86 -9.95 -2.48 -4.59
C SER A 86 -11.26 -1.74 -4.86
N LYS A 87 -12.24 -1.78 -3.94
CA LYS A 87 -13.49 -1.03 -4.07
C LYS A 87 -13.27 0.47 -3.93
N THR A 88 -14.18 1.24 -4.50
CA THR A 88 -14.29 2.67 -4.20
C THR A 88 -14.74 2.88 -2.75
N TYR A 89 -14.60 4.08 -2.22
CA TYR A 89 -15.13 4.43 -0.89
C TYR A 89 -16.65 4.22 -0.75
N SER A 90 -17.40 4.30 -1.86
CA SER A 90 -18.83 3.97 -1.86
C SER A 90 -19.12 2.46 -1.83
N GLY A 91 -18.09 1.62 -1.84
CA GLY A 91 -18.21 0.16 -1.85
C GLY A 91 -18.47 -0.44 -3.24
N THR A 92 -18.46 0.37 -4.29
CA THR A 92 -18.62 -0.11 -5.67
C THR A 92 -17.35 -0.80 -6.14
N SER A 93 -17.51 -1.93 -6.87
CA SER A 93 -16.36 -2.61 -7.48
C SER A 93 -15.63 -1.69 -8.46
N SER A 94 -14.31 -1.59 -8.33
CA SER A 94 -13.49 -0.92 -9.32
C SER A 94 -13.23 -1.77 -10.57
N GLY A 95 -13.44 -3.09 -10.47
CA GLY A 95 -13.02 -4.07 -11.47
C GLY A 95 -11.53 -4.41 -11.43
N ILE A 96 -10.73 -3.66 -10.68
CA ILE A 96 -9.27 -3.83 -10.63
C ILE A 96 -8.90 -5.02 -9.74
N THR A 97 -8.07 -5.90 -10.28
CA THR A 97 -7.39 -6.95 -9.54
C THR A 97 -5.90 -6.87 -9.79
N ILE A 98 -5.12 -6.85 -8.73
CA ILE A 98 -3.66 -6.96 -8.74
C ILE A 98 -3.33 -8.27 -8.02
N ASN A 99 -2.56 -9.16 -8.64
CA ASN A 99 -2.21 -10.44 -8.05
C ASN A 99 -0.80 -10.88 -8.45
N ASN A 100 -0.36 -12.04 -7.95
CA ASN A 100 0.98 -12.60 -8.22
C ASN A 100 2.12 -11.61 -7.90
N ILE A 101 1.93 -10.78 -6.88
CA ILE A 101 2.97 -9.84 -6.44
C ILE A 101 4.19 -10.63 -5.97
N SER A 102 5.34 -10.36 -6.56
CA SER A 102 6.60 -11.04 -6.31
C SER A 102 7.18 -10.79 -4.91
N ALA A 103 8.30 -11.44 -4.59
CA ALA A 103 9.11 -11.08 -3.43
C ALA A 103 9.58 -9.63 -3.54
N ALA A 104 9.78 -8.98 -2.39
CA ALA A 104 10.33 -7.63 -2.29
C ALA A 104 11.75 -7.59 -2.88
N GLY A 105 12.09 -6.50 -3.56
CA GLY A 105 13.38 -6.30 -4.20
C GLY A 105 13.39 -5.07 -5.11
N ASP A 106 14.54 -4.77 -5.69
CA ASP A 106 14.75 -3.61 -6.58
C ASP A 106 13.85 -3.65 -7.82
N SER A 107 13.52 -4.86 -8.26
CA SER A 107 12.54 -5.11 -9.31
C SER A 107 11.46 -6.04 -8.78
N MET A 108 10.21 -5.63 -8.91
CA MET A 108 9.07 -6.44 -8.52
C MET A 108 8.13 -6.64 -9.72
N THR A 109 7.47 -7.79 -9.74
CA THR A 109 6.48 -8.14 -10.77
C THR A 109 5.11 -8.39 -10.14
N PHE A 110 4.08 -8.14 -10.88
CA PHE A 110 2.68 -8.42 -10.53
C PHE A 110 1.83 -8.51 -11.81
N ASP A 111 0.67 -9.12 -11.71
CA ASP A 111 -0.33 -9.13 -12.76
C ASP A 111 -1.44 -8.13 -12.43
N VAL A 112 -1.99 -7.49 -13.46
CA VAL A 112 -3.14 -6.57 -13.36
C VAL A 112 -4.21 -6.99 -14.34
N SER A 113 -5.45 -7.01 -13.88
CA SER A 113 -6.65 -7.17 -14.70
C SER A 113 -7.77 -6.21 -14.28
N PHE A 114 -8.64 -5.86 -15.25
CA PHE A 114 -9.83 -5.02 -15.09
C PHE A 114 -10.93 -5.41 -16.06
#